data_5ba70dab83325f36328de0bd116977eb
#
_entry.id   5ba70dab83325f36328de0bd116977eb
#
_cell.length_a   1.000
_cell.length_b   1.000
_cell.length_c   1.000
_cell.angle_alpha   90.00
_cell.angle_beta   90.00
_cell.angle_gamma   90.00
#
_symmetry.space_group_name_H-M   'P 1'
#
loop_
_entity.id
_entity.type
_entity.pdbx_description
1 polymer ?
#
loop_
_entity_poly.entity_id
_entity_poly.type
_entity_poly.pdbx_seq_one_letter_code
_entity_poly.pdbx_strand_id
1 'polypeptide(L)'
;MRANGPAILFDRVDLTLGRTAILEQVSLAVAPGAVHAVVGPNGGGKSSLIRALLGQAPHRGTIRLDWPGDAPGTIAYVPQAVEFDRGLPLTVEDFLAVLCQRRPAFLGPDRRLGYGEALARVGMAGKGRRRFGALSGGERQRVLLAQALIPTPDLIVLDEPMTALDEAGVAIFETLLAGLTAAGTTILWVEHDLAQVRRLATRVSGLNRRVLFDGPPPEMLSPDRVLGLFSTAPRKMAS
;
A
#
# COMPACT_ATOMS: atom_id res chain seq x y z
N MET A 1 -17.81 7.23 -13.19
CA MET A 1 -17.86 6.21 -12.10
C MET A 1 -17.87 6.94 -10.77
N ARG A 2 -18.69 6.54 -9.80
CA ARG A 2 -18.60 7.09 -8.44
C ARG A 2 -17.40 6.46 -7.75
N ALA A 3 -16.49 7.27 -7.18
CA ALA A 3 -15.44 6.78 -6.33
C ALA A 3 -16.08 6.30 -5.00
N ASN A 4 -15.77 5.08 -4.59
CA ASN A 4 -16.21 4.53 -3.30
C ASN A 4 -15.18 4.80 -2.20
N GLY A 5 -13.93 4.99 -2.59
CA GLY A 5 -12.83 5.27 -1.68
C GLY A 5 -12.79 6.73 -1.22
N PRO A 6 -12.15 7.01 -0.06
CA PRO A 6 -12.03 8.35 0.50
C PRO A 6 -11.01 9.19 -0.24
N ALA A 7 -11.10 10.52 -0.10
CA ALA A 7 -9.93 11.37 -0.24
C ALA A 7 -9.04 11.21 0.99
N ILE A 8 -7.71 11.32 0.81
CA ILE A 8 -6.76 11.36 1.93
C ILE A 8 -6.09 12.73 1.94
N LEU A 9 -6.13 13.42 3.06
CA LEU A 9 -5.47 14.70 3.24
C LEU A 9 -4.43 14.60 4.35
N PHE A 10 -3.18 14.88 4.01
CA PHE A 10 -2.10 15.14 4.96
C PHE A 10 -1.89 16.66 5.02
N ASP A 11 -1.99 17.26 6.19
CA ASP A 11 -1.76 18.70 6.40
C ASP A 11 -0.67 18.90 7.43
N ARG A 12 0.49 19.38 6.96
CA ARG A 12 1.69 19.70 7.74
C ARG A 12 2.07 18.61 8.73
N VAL A 13 2.14 17.38 8.22
CA VAL A 13 2.47 16.22 9.04
C VAL A 13 3.96 16.21 9.36
N ASP A 14 4.28 16.24 10.66
CA ASP A 14 5.61 16.07 11.21
C ASP A 14 5.68 14.75 11.99
N LEU A 15 6.75 13.97 11.80
CA LEU A 15 6.99 12.73 12.52
C LEU A 15 8.46 12.63 12.91
N THR A 16 8.71 12.35 14.19
CA THR A 16 10.06 12.15 14.72
C THR A 16 10.18 10.79 15.39
N LEU A 17 11.29 10.10 15.19
CA LEU A 17 11.65 8.88 15.92
C LEU A 17 12.89 9.18 16.79
N GLY A 18 12.68 9.21 18.09
CA GLY A 18 13.69 9.71 19.03
C GLY A 18 14.04 11.18 18.73
N ARG A 19 15.29 11.44 18.29
CA ARG A 19 15.75 12.78 17.92
C ARG A 19 15.80 13.01 16.41
N THR A 20 15.43 12.03 15.62
CA THR A 20 15.54 12.11 14.15
C THR A 20 14.19 12.50 13.55
N ALA A 21 14.16 13.61 12.80
CA ALA A 21 13.01 14.00 12.00
C ALA A 21 12.90 13.05 10.80
N ILE A 22 11.75 12.40 10.67
CA ILE A 22 11.44 11.44 9.58
C ILE A 22 10.54 12.09 8.55
N LEU A 23 9.52 12.85 9.00
CA LEU A 23 8.64 13.65 8.15
C LEU A 23 8.67 15.09 8.66
N GLU A 24 8.74 16.03 7.73
CA GLU A 24 8.84 17.46 8.00
C GLU A 24 7.82 18.23 7.14
N GLN A 25 6.75 18.74 7.78
CA GLN A 25 5.70 19.54 7.16
C GLN A 25 5.11 18.90 5.89
N VAL A 26 4.89 17.60 5.92
CA VAL A 26 4.34 16.85 4.78
C VAL A 26 2.89 17.25 4.56
N SER A 27 2.61 17.86 3.41
CA SER A 27 1.27 18.18 2.93
C SER A 27 1.05 17.50 1.59
N LEU A 28 0.00 16.68 1.50
CA LEU A 28 -0.30 15.82 0.36
C LEU A 28 -1.80 15.54 0.31
N ALA A 29 -2.38 15.54 -0.90
CA ALA A 29 -3.76 15.18 -1.12
C ALA A 29 -3.87 14.01 -2.11
N VAL A 30 -4.57 12.95 -1.73
CA VAL A 30 -4.93 11.82 -2.58
C VAL A 30 -6.39 11.95 -2.96
N ALA A 31 -6.67 11.99 -4.26
CA ALA A 31 -8.05 12.10 -4.73
C ALA A 31 -8.82 10.77 -4.57
N PRO A 32 -10.16 10.82 -4.37
CA PRO A 32 -10.98 9.63 -4.31
C PRO A 32 -10.86 8.78 -5.59
N GLY A 33 -10.72 7.46 -5.44
CA GLY A 33 -10.60 6.53 -6.57
C GLY A 33 -9.30 6.64 -7.37
N ALA A 34 -8.33 7.46 -6.93
CA ALA A 34 -7.05 7.60 -7.60
C ALA A 34 -6.10 6.45 -7.25
N VAL A 35 -5.19 6.14 -8.18
CA VAL A 35 -3.96 5.38 -7.93
C VAL A 35 -2.85 6.39 -7.68
N HIS A 36 -2.57 6.68 -6.42
CA HIS A 36 -1.58 7.66 -6.03
C HIS A 36 -0.29 6.99 -5.54
N ALA A 37 0.79 7.16 -6.29
CA ALA A 37 2.08 6.61 -5.91
C ALA A 37 2.89 7.59 -5.06
N VAL A 38 3.61 7.09 -4.06
CA VAL A 38 4.62 7.82 -3.29
C VAL A 38 5.97 7.18 -3.56
N VAL A 39 6.88 7.97 -4.13
CA VAL A 39 8.24 7.53 -4.50
C VAL A 39 9.28 8.29 -3.70
N GLY A 40 10.47 7.71 -3.55
CA GLY A 40 11.58 8.38 -2.85
C GLY A 40 12.63 7.41 -2.34
N PRO A 41 13.76 7.93 -1.80
CA PRO A 41 14.86 7.12 -1.33
C PRO A 41 14.46 6.26 -0.12
N ASN A 42 15.25 5.21 0.13
CA ASN A 42 15.17 4.46 1.39
C ASN A 42 15.49 5.40 2.56
N GLY A 43 14.68 5.32 3.62
CA GLY A 43 14.76 6.27 4.73
C GLY A 43 14.12 7.64 4.46
N GLY A 44 13.54 7.88 3.28
CA GLY A 44 12.83 9.14 2.93
C GLY A 44 11.50 9.35 3.63
N GLY A 45 11.03 8.40 4.48
CA GLY A 45 9.83 8.55 5.30
C GLY A 45 8.57 7.88 4.73
N LYS A 46 8.64 7.18 3.59
CA LYS A 46 7.48 6.57 2.91
C LYS A 46 6.67 5.63 3.81
N SER A 47 7.30 4.60 4.39
CA SER A 47 6.61 3.66 5.31
C SER A 47 6.18 4.34 6.62
N SER A 48 6.88 5.41 7.04
CA SER A 48 6.46 6.21 8.20
C SER A 48 5.21 7.02 7.91
N LEU A 49 5.07 7.54 6.68
CA LEU A 49 3.84 8.20 6.22
C LEU A 49 2.64 7.23 6.24
N ILE A 50 2.84 5.99 5.75
CA ILE A 50 1.82 4.94 5.82
C ILE A 50 1.46 4.63 7.29
N ARG A 51 2.46 4.45 8.17
CA ARG A 51 2.21 4.15 9.59
C ARG A 51 1.46 5.29 10.28
N ALA A 52 1.76 6.55 9.94
CA ALA A 52 1.02 7.70 10.45
C ALA A 52 -0.44 7.69 9.97
N LEU A 53 -0.68 7.43 8.68
CA LEU A 53 -2.02 7.28 8.10
C LEU A 53 -2.84 6.18 8.80
N LEU A 54 -2.21 5.05 9.10
CA LEU A 54 -2.86 3.91 9.77
C LEU A 54 -2.97 4.07 11.30
N GLY A 55 -2.57 5.23 11.86
CA GLY A 55 -2.60 5.48 13.30
C GLY A 55 -1.57 4.68 14.10
N GLN A 56 -0.56 4.11 13.43
CA GLN A 56 0.49 3.27 14.05
C GLN A 56 1.75 4.07 14.44
N ALA A 57 1.82 5.35 14.10
CA ALA A 57 2.92 6.23 14.48
C ALA A 57 2.40 7.58 14.95
N PRO A 58 2.91 8.09 16.10
CA PRO A 58 2.55 9.42 16.58
C PRO A 58 3.10 10.48 15.65
N HIS A 59 2.29 11.49 15.34
CA HIS A 59 2.65 12.60 14.46
C HIS A 59 2.04 13.91 14.96
N ARG A 60 2.55 15.03 14.47
CA ARG A 60 1.92 16.36 14.55
C ARG A 60 1.29 16.67 13.20
N GLY A 61 0.47 17.71 13.15
CA GLY A 61 -0.34 18.01 11.96
C GLY A 61 -1.60 17.15 11.90
N THR A 62 -2.27 17.12 10.75
CA THR A 62 -3.56 16.44 10.58
C THR A 62 -3.51 15.45 9.44
N ILE A 63 -4.06 14.25 9.68
CA ILE A 63 -4.34 13.27 8.62
C ILE A 63 -5.84 13.01 8.65
N ARG A 64 -6.50 13.21 7.50
CA ARG A 64 -7.96 13.06 7.38
C ARG A 64 -8.32 12.17 6.21
N LEU A 65 -9.33 11.33 6.42
CA LEU A 65 -9.98 10.53 5.39
C LEU A 65 -11.38 11.10 5.17
N ASP A 66 -11.61 11.67 3.99
CA ASP A 66 -12.92 12.23 3.63
C ASP A 66 -13.67 11.16 2.81
N TRP A 67 -14.57 10.45 3.45
CA TRP A 67 -15.36 9.38 2.87
C TRP A 67 -16.53 9.95 2.06
N PRO A 68 -16.91 9.31 0.92
CA PRO A 68 -18.02 9.79 0.09
C PRO A 68 -19.40 9.56 0.70
N GLY A 69 -19.51 8.87 1.83
CA GLY A 69 -20.74 8.58 2.57
C GLY A 69 -20.61 8.92 4.04
N ASP A 70 -21.71 8.74 4.79
CA ASP A 70 -21.79 9.09 6.22
C ASP A 70 -21.00 8.14 7.15
N ALA A 71 -20.60 6.98 6.66
CA ALA A 71 -19.84 5.98 7.40
C ALA A 71 -18.48 5.68 6.76
N PRO A 72 -17.45 5.42 7.57
CA PRO A 72 -16.17 4.95 7.07
C PRO A 72 -16.30 3.61 6.32
N GLY A 73 -15.64 3.48 5.18
CA GLY A 73 -15.52 2.25 4.43
C GLY A 73 -14.40 1.34 4.97
N THR A 74 -14.08 0.31 4.18
CA THR A 74 -13.05 -0.68 4.52
C THR A 74 -11.67 -0.21 4.08
N ILE A 75 -10.71 -0.25 5.01
CA ILE A 75 -9.30 0.03 4.74
C ILE A 75 -8.53 -1.29 4.76
N ALA A 76 -7.75 -1.55 3.71
CA ALA A 76 -6.81 -2.67 3.67
C ALA A 76 -5.37 -2.16 3.59
N TYR A 77 -4.46 -2.93 4.17
CA TYR A 77 -3.02 -2.65 4.14
C TYR A 77 -2.24 -3.89 3.71
N VAL A 78 -1.35 -3.72 2.74
CA VAL A 78 -0.39 -4.73 2.30
C VAL A 78 1.00 -4.23 2.65
N PRO A 79 1.67 -4.82 3.66
CA PRO A 79 3.04 -4.46 4.03
C PRO A 79 4.04 -5.02 3.02
N GLN A 80 5.23 -4.43 2.99
CA GLN A 80 6.36 -4.87 2.17
C GLN A 80 6.75 -6.32 2.45
N ALA A 81 6.78 -6.70 3.73
CA ALA A 81 7.06 -8.05 4.17
C ALA A 81 6.35 -8.34 5.49
N VAL A 82 6.04 -9.60 5.72
CA VAL A 82 5.57 -10.10 7.00
C VAL A 82 6.63 -11.05 7.55
N GLU A 83 7.17 -10.72 8.70
CA GLU A 83 8.00 -11.66 9.45
C GLU A 83 7.11 -12.81 9.92
N PHE A 84 7.50 -14.01 9.57
CA PHE A 84 6.73 -15.20 9.84
C PHE A 84 7.65 -16.35 10.24
N ASP A 85 7.34 -16.99 11.36
CA ASP A 85 8.02 -18.22 11.74
C ASP A 85 7.61 -19.37 10.79
N ARG A 86 8.57 -19.79 9.96
CA ARG A 86 8.35 -20.87 8.97
C ARG A 86 8.01 -22.23 9.61
N GLY A 87 8.28 -22.39 10.91
CA GLY A 87 7.97 -23.58 11.69
C GLY A 87 6.49 -23.70 12.05
N LEU A 88 5.71 -22.62 11.98
CA LEU A 88 4.29 -22.67 12.30
C LEU A 88 3.53 -23.53 11.28
N PRO A 89 2.72 -24.50 11.73
CA PRO A 89 1.99 -25.43 10.86
C PRO A 89 0.70 -24.81 10.30
N LEU A 90 0.74 -23.53 9.90
CA LEU A 90 -0.42 -22.82 9.35
C LEU A 90 -0.53 -23.06 7.84
N THR A 91 -1.75 -23.37 7.39
CA THR A 91 -2.09 -23.33 5.96
C THR A 91 -2.34 -21.88 5.49
N VAL A 92 -2.43 -21.69 4.18
CA VAL A 92 -2.81 -20.39 3.58
C VAL A 92 -4.20 -19.96 4.05
N GLU A 93 -5.17 -20.89 4.11
CA GLU A 93 -6.51 -20.59 4.61
C GLU A 93 -6.52 -20.24 6.10
N ASP A 94 -5.72 -20.94 6.92
CA ASP A 94 -5.60 -20.61 8.35
C ASP A 94 -5.01 -19.21 8.54
N PHE A 95 -3.98 -18.85 7.74
CA PHE A 95 -3.38 -17.52 7.74
C PHE A 95 -4.41 -16.43 7.39
N LEU A 96 -5.19 -16.63 6.31
CA LEU A 96 -6.27 -15.71 5.95
C LEU A 96 -7.35 -15.65 7.03
N ALA A 97 -7.71 -16.79 7.63
CA ALA A 97 -8.68 -16.84 8.71
C ALA A 97 -8.25 -16.03 9.94
N VAL A 98 -6.98 -16.14 10.33
CA VAL A 98 -6.43 -15.36 11.47
C VAL A 98 -6.52 -13.86 11.22
N LEU A 99 -6.30 -13.41 9.98
CA LEU A 99 -6.25 -11.98 9.64
C LEU A 99 -7.61 -11.37 9.28
N CYS A 100 -8.50 -12.15 8.65
CA CYS A 100 -9.72 -11.61 8.03
C CYS A 100 -11.00 -11.88 8.81
N GLN A 101 -11.06 -12.96 9.63
CA GLN A 101 -12.29 -13.29 10.33
C GLN A 101 -12.34 -12.74 11.75
N ARG A 102 -13.56 -12.41 12.21
CA ARG A 102 -13.79 -11.93 13.59
C ARG A 102 -14.04 -13.08 14.58
N ARG A 103 -14.40 -14.25 14.08
CA ARG A 103 -14.61 -15.45 14.93
C ARG A 103 -13.27 -16.10 15.25
N PRO A 104 -13.15 -16.83 16.38
CA PRO A 104 -11.94 -17.53 16.77
C PRO A 104 -11.45 -18.50 15.68
N ALA A 105 -10.14 -18.46 15.35
CA ALA A 105 -9.55 -19.24 14.26
C ALA A 105 -9.64 -20.76 14.49
N PHE A 106 -9.70 -21.23 15.75
CA PHE A 106 -9.85 -22.65 16.07
C PHE A 106 -11.18 -23.26 15.60
N LEU A 107 -12.18 -22.42 15.26
CA LEU A 107 -13.43 -22.87 14.64
C LEU A 107 -13.29 -23.10 13.12
N GLY A 108 -12.07 -23.01 12.61
CA GLY A 108 -11.74 -23.12 11.18
C GLY A 108 -12.08 -21.90 10.35
N PRO A 109 -11.69 -21.90 9.06
CA PRO A 109 -11.92 -20.78 8.14
C PRO A 109 -13.42 -20.51 7.91
N ASP A 110 -13.80 -19.22 7.93
CA ASP A 110 -15.16 -18.82 7.60
C ASP A 110 -15.35 -18.76 6.08
N ARG A 111 -15.99 -19.80 5.54
CA ARG A 111 -16.23 -19.94 4.09
C ARG A 111 -17.04 -18.80 3.48
N ARG A 112 -17.76 -18.00 4.29
CA ARG A 112 -18.54 -16.84 3.82
C ARG A 112 -17.64 -15.70 3.38
N LEU A 113 -16.37 -15.67 3.81
CA LEU A 113 -15.40 -14.62 3.49
C LEU A 113 -14.73 -14.80 2.11
N GLY A 114 -15.04 -15.88 1.38
CA GLY A 114 -14.60 -16.04 -0.02
C GLY A 114 -13.08 -16.22 -0.19
N TYR A 115 -12.37 -16.86 0.76
CA TYR A 115 -10.91 -17.06 0.67
C TYR A 115 -10.45 -17.66 -0.65
N GLY A 116 -11.19 -18.67 -1.16
CA GLY A 116 -10.88 -19.30 -2.45
C GLY A 116 -10.95 -18.34 -3.63
N GLU A 117 -11.94 -17.45 -3.64
CA GLU A 117 -12.10 -16.43 -4.67
C GLU A 117 -10.97 -15.37 -4.60
N ALA A 118 -10.66 -14.87 -3.40
CA ALA A 118 -9.56 -13.94 -3.20
C ALA A 118 -8.21 -14.56 -3.63
N LEU A 119 -7.97 -15.83 -3.29
CA LEU A 119 -6.78 -16.56 -3.74
C LEU A 119 -6.76 -16.75 -5.26
N ALA A 120 -7.90 -17.01 -5.89
CA ALA A 120 -7.98 -17.13 -7.35
C ALA A 120 -7.62 -15.81 -8.05
N ARG A 121 -8.07 -14.66 -7.52
CA ARG A 121 -7.76 -13.32 -8.05
C ARG A 121 -6.26 -13.00 -8.05
N VAL A 122 -5.48 -13.63 -7.18
CA VAL A 122 -4.02 -13.45 -7.09
C VAL A 122 -3.22 -14.64 -7.65
N GLY A 123 -3.85 -15.51 -8.46
CA GLY A 123 -3.18 -16.66 -9.07
C GLY A 123 -2.79 -17.77 -8.09
N MET A 124 -3.47 -17.84 -6.95
CA MET A 124 -3.24 -18.85 -5.90
C MET A 124 -4.42 -19.83 -5.77
N ALA A 125 -5.22 -20.01 -6.82
CA ALA A 125 -6.34 -20.95 -6.84
C ALA A 125 -5.90 -22.36 -6.44
N GLY A 126 -6.69 -23.01 -5.57
CA GLY A 126 -6.42 -24.38 -5.08
C GLY A 126 -5.25 -24.51 -4.09
N LYS A 127 -4.54 -23.41 -3.75
CA LYS A 127 -3.39 -23.45 -2.83
C LYS A 127 -3.75 -23.20 -1.36
N GLY A 128 -5.03 -23.08 -1.01
CA GLY A 128 -5.49 -22.75 0.34
C GLY A 128 -5.00 -23.71 1.42
N ARG A 129 -4.85 -25.00 1.08
CA ARG A 129 -4.37 -26.05 2.02
C ARG A 129 -2.84 -26.20 2.06
N ARG A 130 -2.08 -25.46 1.24
CA ARG A 130 -0.60 -25.48 1.33
C ARG A 130 -0.15 -24.80 2.62
N ARG A 131 0.95 -25.30 3.20
CA ARG A 131 1.59 -24.64 4.35
C ARG A 131 2.11 -23.26 3.93
N PHE A 132 1.76 -22.22 4.66
CA PHE A 132 2.18 -20.86 4.39
C PHE A 132 3.72 -20.73 4.42
N GLY A 133 4.39 -21.39 5.36
CA GLY A 133 5.85 -21.42 5.47
C GLY A 133 6.56 -22.06 4.28
N ALA A 134 5.87 -22.92 3.51
CA ALA A 134 6.43 -23.59 2.32
C ALA A 134 6.27 -22.77 1.02
N LEU A 135 5.63 -21.60 1.08
CA LEU A 135 5.45 -20.71 -0.07
C LEU A 135 6.75 -19.99 -0.43
N SER A 136 6.96 -19.72 -1.72
CA SER A 136 7.98 -18.79 -2.20
C SER A 136 7.69 -17.36 -1.72
N GLY A 137 8.66 -16.44 -1.83
CA GLY A 137 8.47 -15.03 -1.52
C GLY A 137 7.30 -14.41 -2.30
N GLY A 138 7.29 -14.63 -3.62
CA GLY A 138 6.22 -14.14 -4.49
C GLY A 138 4.86 -14.78 -4.20
N GLU A 139 4.79 -16.08 -3.87
CA GLU A 139 3.55 -16.71 -3.45
C GLU A 139 3.03 -16.12 -2.14
N ARG A 140 3.92 -15.85 -1.16
CA ARG A 140 3.52 -15.17 0.09
C ARG A 140 3.00 -13.76 -0.18
N GLN A 141 3.66 -13.00 -1.04
CA GLN A 141 3.21 -11.65 -1.41
C GLN A 141 1.83 -11.69 -2.06
N ARG A 142 1.56 -12.66 -2.93
CA ARG A 142 0.22 -12.85 -3.51
C ARG A 142 -0.83 -13.22 -2.46
N VAL A 143 -0.48 -14.00 -1.44
CA VAL A 143 -1.42 -14.27 -0.32
C VAL A 143 -1.71 -13.02 0.50
N LEU A 144 -0.71 -12.14 0.74
CA LEU A 144 -0.92 -10.84 1.39
C LEU A 144 -1.84 -9.93 0.55
N LEU A 145 -1.69 -9.95 -0.78
CA LEU A 145 -2.63 -9.25 -1.66
C LEU A 145 -4.05 -9.85 -1.55
N ALA A 146 -4.18 -11.19 -1.52
CA ALA A 146 -5.48 -11.83 -1.34
C ALA A 146 -6.15 -11.44 -0.01
N GLN A 147 -5.40 -11.40 1.07
CA GLN A 147 -5.88 -10.94 2.39
C GLN A 147 -6.48 -9.53 2.31
N ALA A 148 -5.82 -8.62 1.60
CA ALA A 148 -6.27 -7.24 1.46
C ALA A 148 -7.56 -7.09 0.62
N LEU A 149 -8.01 -8.15 -0.04
CA LEU A 149 -9.27 -8.18 -0.79
C LEU A 149 -10.46 -8.73 0.02
N ILE A 150 -10.26 -9.04 1.30
CA ILE A 150 -11.26 -9.68 2.16
C ILE A 150 -11.56 -8.81 3.39
N PRO A 151 -12.67 -8.09 3.40
CA PRO A 151 -13.58 -7.81 2.26
C PRO A 151 -12.92 -6.89 1.23
N THR A 152 -13.57 -6.71 0.07
CA THR A 152 -13.10 -5.75 -0.95
C THR A 152 -12.95 -4.36 -0.32
N PRO A 153 -11.76 -3.72 -0.41
CA PRO A 153 -11.51 -2.45 0.27
C PRO A 153 -12.01 -1.25 -0.52
N ASP A 154 -12.40 -0.20 0.20
CA ASP A 154 -12.66 1.13 -0.35
C ASP A 154 -11.37 1.97 -0.41
N LEU A 155 -10.44 1.72 0.51
CA LEU A 155 -9.07 2.25 0.52
C LEU A 155 -8.08 1.11 0.67
N ILE A 156 -7.11 1.01 -0.25
CA ILE A 156 -6.00 0.09 -0.09
C ILE A 156 -4.67 0.86 -0.03
N VAL A 157 -3.86 0.51 0.97
CA VAL A 157 -2.52 1.04 1.17
C VAL A 157 -1.51 -0.08 0.87
N LEU A 158 -0.60 0.16 -0.07
CA LEU A 158 0.36 -0.80 -0.57
C LEU A 158 1.79 -0.30 -0.30
N ASP A 159 2.57 -1.06 0.47
CA ASP A 159 3.97 -0.72 0.76
C ASP A 159 4.89 -1.68 -0.01
N GLU A 160 5.44 -1.23 -1.14
CA GLU A 160 6.33 -1.95 -2.06
C GLU A 160 5.82 -3.36 -2.44
N PRO A 161 4.57 -3.51 -2.91
CA PRO A 161 3.91 -4.81 -3.06
C PRO A 161 4.53 -5.69 -4.16
N MET A 162 5.35 -5.14 -5.05
CA MET A 162 5.89 -5.87 -6.20
C MET A 162 7.30 -6.40 -5.99
N THR A 163 7.99 -6.01 -4.91
CA THR A 163 9.42 -6.35 -4.69
C THR A 163 9.73 -7.84 -4.76
N ALA A 164 8.79 -8.72 -4.39
CA ALA A 164 8.97 -10.17 -4.39
C ALA A 164 8.26 -10.90 -5.54
N LEU A 165 7.57 -10.16 -6.44
CA LEU A 165 6.79 -10.77 -7.53
C LEU A 165 7.67 -11.08 -8.75
N ASP A 166 7.42 -12.23 -9.36
CA ASP A 166 7.89 -12.58 -10.70
C ASP A 166 7.02 -11.88 -11.78
N GLU A 167 7.41 -11.98 -13.05
CA GLU A 167 6.66 -11.34 -14.16
C GLU A 167 5.18 -11.72 -14.17
N ALA A 168 4.87 -13.00 -13.92
CA ALA A 168 3.48 -13.46 -13.84
C ALA A 168 2.76 -12.81 -12.65
N GLY A 169 3.42 -12.66 -11.50
CA GLY A 169 2.90 -11.98 -10.33
C GLY A 169 2.66 -10.49 -10.56
N VAL A 170 3.54 -9.82 -11.31
CA VAL A 170 3.36 -8.42 -11.71
C VAL A 170 2.13 -8.26 -12.61
N ALA A 171 1.94 -9.12 -13.62
CA ALA A 171 0.75 -9.07 -14.49
C ALA A 171 -0.56 -9.28 -13.71
N ILE A 172 -0.56 -10.19 -12.73
CA ILE A 172 -1.68 -10.41 -11.82
C ILE A 172 -1.94 -9.14 -10.98
N PHE A 173 -0.89 -8.52 -10.42
CA PHE A 173 -1.01 -7.28 -9.65
C PHE A 173 -1.61 -6.14 -10.48
N GLU A 174 -1.17 -5.96 -11.73
CA GLU A 174 -1.72 -4.95 -12.64
C GLU A 174 -3.21 -5.17 -12.90
N THR A 175 -3.60 -6.41 -13.16
CA THR A 175 -5.02 -6.77 -13.35
C THR A 175 -5.84 -6.48 -12.09
N LEU A 176 -5.28 -6.80 -10.92
CA LEU A 176 -5.90 -6.50 -9.64
C LEU A 176 -6.07 -5.00 -9.42
N LEU A 177 -5.01 -4.21 -9.68
CA LEU A 177 -5.03 -2.76 -9.55
C LEU A 177 -6.09 -2.14 -10.45
N ALA A 178 -6.16 -2.57 -11.72
CA ALA A 178 -7.17 -2.11 -12.67
C ALA A 178 -8.60 -2.43 -12.20
N GLY A 179 -8.82 -3.62 -11.64
CA GLY A 179 -10.12 -4.03 -11.09
C GLY A 179 -10.53 -3.19 -9.87
N LEU A 180 -9.61 -2.91 -8.96
CA LEU A 180 -9.86 -2.05 -7.79
C LEU A 180 -10.15 -0.60 -8.21
N THR A 181 -9.39 -0.07 -9.17
CA THR A 181 -9.62 1.27 -9.73
C THR A 181 -10.99 1.35 -10.40
N ALA A 182 -11.36 0.32 -11.17
CA ALA A 182 -12.67 0.22 -11.80
C ALA A 182 -13.83 0.17 -10.80
N ALA A 183 -13.59 -0.41 -9.60
CA ALA A 183 -14.54 -0.42 -8.50
C ALA A 183 -14.60 0.92 -7.72
N GLY A 184 -13.73 1.88 -8.04
CA GLY A 184 -13.67 3.18 -7.36
C GLY A 184 -12.88 3.18 -6.05
N THR A 185 -12.07 2.15 -5.80
CA THR A 185 -11.18 2.07 -4.62
C THR A 185 -10.10 3.15 -4.72
N THR A 186 -9.85 3.87 -3.63
CA THR A 186 -8.67 4.75 -3.53
C THR A 186 -7.44 3.91 -3.20
N ILE A 187 -6.33 4.15 -3.92
CA ILE A 187 -5.10 3.37 -3.79
C ILE A 187 -3.94 4.30 -3.45
N LEU A 188 -3.37 4.14 -2.27
CA LEU A 188 -2.11 4.77 -1.88
C LEU A 188 -1.00 3.72 -2.00
N TRP A 189 -0.04 3.96 -2.89
CA TRP A 189 0.95 2.98 -3.29
C TRP A 189 2.38 3.52 -3.12
N VAL A 190 3.14 2.96 -2.18
CA VAL A 190 4.57 3.23 -2.05
C VAL A 190 5.34 2.30 -2.98
N GLU A 191 6.22 2.88 -3.81
CA GLU A 191 6.98 2.12 -4.80
C GLU A 191 8.32 2.80 -5.09
N HIS A 192 9.30 2.02 -5.54
CA HIS A 192 10.62 2.48 -5.96
C HIS A 192 10.87 2.29 -7.46
N ASP A 193 10.12 1.40 -8.13
CA ASP A 193 10.17 1.21 -9.59
C ASP A 193 9.38 2.32 -10.30
N LEU A 194 10.12 3.33 -10.79
CA LEU A 194 9.53 4.48 -11.46
C LEU A 194 8.88 4.13 -12.81
N ALA A 195 9.29 3.03 -13.47
CA ALA A 195 8.69 2.58 -14.71
C ALA A 195 7.27 2.05 -14.45
N GLN A 196 7.09 1.28 -13.38
CA GLN A 196 5.79 0.79 -12.95
C GLN A 196 4.88 1.95 -12.52
N VAL A 197 5.42 2.89 -11.73
CA VAL A 197 4.67 4.08 -11.30
C VAL A 197 4.20 4.90 -12.50
N ARG A 198 5.08 5.13 -13.49
CA ARG A 198 4.73 5.87 -14.71
C ARG A 198 3.59 5.21 -15.49
N ARG A 199 3.51 3.90 -15.47
CA ARG A 199 2.52 3.11 -16.22
C ARG A 199 1.18 2.99 -15.50
N LEU A 200 1.18 2.86 -14.18
CA LEU A 200 0.01 2.42 -13.41
C LEU A 200 -0.59 3.53 -12.53
N ALA A 201 0.20 4.51 -12.11
CA ALA A 201 -0.29 5.56 -11.22
C ALA A 201 -0.97 6.68 -12.01
N THR A 202 -2.06 7.22 -11.44
CA THR A 202 -2.70 8.44 -11.96
C THR A 202 -2.02 9.71 -11.44
N ARG A 203 -1.37 9.62 -10.28
CA ARG A 203 -0.65 10.71 -9.65
C ARG A 203 0.58 10.18 -8.88
N VAL A 204 1.63 10.97 -8.78
CA VAL A 204 2.84 10.59 -8.04
C VAL A 204 3.36 11.76 -7.22
N SER A 205 3.75 11.46 -5.97
CA SER A 205 4.44 12.38 -5.07
C SER A 205 5.83 11.89 -4.76
N GLY A 206 6.82 12.77 -4.88
CA GLY A 206 8.19 12.51 -4.47
C GLY A 206 8.40 12.90 -3.01
N LEU A 207 8.71 11.92 -2.15
CA LEU A 207 8.90 12.10 -0.71
C LEU A 207 10.36 11.83 -0.31
N ASN A 208 10.99 12.85 0.28
CA ASN A 208 12.25 12.73 0.99
C ASN A 208 12.20 13.63 2.22
N ARG A 209 11.66 13.09 3.32
CA ARG A 209 11.20 13.80 4.53
C ARG A 209 10.12 14.85 4.27
N ARG A 210 10.17 15.52 3.14
CA ARG A 210 9.20 16.52 2.65
C ARG A 210 8.69 16.09 1.28
N VAL A 211 7.52 16.56 0.90
CA VAL A 211 7.06 16.42 -0.49
C VAL A 211 7.86 17.40 -1.36
N LEU A 212 8.58 16.85 -2.32
CA LEU A 212 9.42 17.63 -3.24
C LEU A 212 8.70 17.95 -4.55
N PHE A 213 7.80 17.07 -4.97
CA PHE A 213 6.92 17.27 -6.11
C PHE A 213 5.65 16.43 -5.95
N ASP A 214 4.58 16.84 -6.62
CA ASP A 214 3.31 16.15 -6.67
C ASP A 214 2.58 16.48 -7.97
N GLY A 215 2.13 15.48 -8.73
CA GLY A 215 1.45 15.68 -10.01
C GLY A 215 1.34 14.42 -10.87
N PRO A 216 0.95 14.56 -12.16
CA PRO A 216 0.91 13.45 -13.10
C PRO A 216 2.29 12.81 -13.31
N PRO A 217 2.39 11.45 -13.37
CA PRO A 217 3.68 10.77 -13.50
C PRO A 217 4.55 11.23 -14.70
N PRO A 218 4.00 11.49 -15.92
CA PRO A 218 4.81 11.94 -17.05
C PRO A 218 5.56 13.26 -16.79
N GLU A 219 4.93 14.18 -16.03
CA GLU A 219 5.50 15.49 -15.71
C GLU A 219 6.46 15.44 -14.53
N MET A 220 6.12 14.60 -13.52
CA MET A 220 6.84 14.56 -12.25
C MET A 220 8.07 13.65 -12.28
N LEU A 221 8.09 12.62 -13.12
CA LEU A 221 9.19 11.67 -13.21
C LEU A 221 10.20 12.03 -14.32
N SER A 222 10.49 13.33 -14.48
CA SER A 222 11.60 13.77 -15.33
C SER A 222 12.96 13.42 -14.69
N PRO A 223 14.03 13.20 -15.48
CA PRO A 223 15.35 12.84 -14.96
C PRO A 223 15.86 13.82 -13.88
N ASP A 224 15.69 15.12 -14.08
CA ASP A 224 16.16 16.14 -13.14
C ASP A 224 15.45 16.09 -11.79
N ARG A 225 14.12 15.87 -11.80
CA ARG A 225 13.33 15.74 -10.58
C ARG A 225 13.66 14.44 -9.82
N VAL A 226 13.84 13.35 -10.56
CA VAL A 226 14.26 12.07 -10.00
C VAL A 226 15.64 12.19 -9.35
N LEU A 227 16.63 12.79 -10.06
CA LEU A 227 17.94 13.07 -9.49
C LEU A 227 17.83 13.93 -8.22
N GLY A 228 17.00 15.00 -8.25
CA GLY A 228 16.77 15.84 -7.08
C GLY A 228 16.14 15.11 -5.89
N LEU A 229 15.27 14.13 -6.15
CA LEU A 229 14.63 13.31 -5.12
C LEU A 229 15.62 12.38 -4.42
N PHE A 230 16.54 11.75 -5.18
CA PHE A 230 17.50 10.78 -4.66
C PHE A 230 18.84 11.41 -4.25
N SER A 231 19.07 12.71 -4.53
CA SER A 231 20.28 13.40 -4.09
C SER A 231 20.24 13.64 -2.58
N THR A 232 21.30 13.25 -1.88
CA THR A 232 21.48 13.46 -0.43
C THR A 232 21.95 14.86 -0.07
N ALA A 233 22.19 15.75 -1.04
CA ALA A 233 22.66 17.09 -0.78
C ALA A 233 21.52 17.97 -0.22
N PRO A 234 21.71 18.64 0.94
CA PRO A 234 20.79 19.67 1.38
C PRO A 234 20.81 20.80 0.36
N ARG A 235 19.69 20.99 -0.34
CA ARG A 235 19.53 22.14 -1.26
C ARG A 235 19.67 23.39 -0.41
N LYS A 236 20.81 24.12 -0.52
CA LYS A 236 20.93 25.48 -0.01
C LYS A 236 19.80 26.30 -0.67
N MET A 237 18.86 26.72 0.16
CA MET A 237 17.87 27.70 -0.27
C MET A 237 18.67 28.94 -0.69
N ALA A 238 18.57 29.28 -1.97
CA ALA A 238 19.05 30.60 -2.45
C ALA A 238 18.22 31.68 -1.74
N SER A 239 18.90 32.55 -1.06
CA SER A 239 18.43 33.78 -0.39
C SER A 239 17.76 34.68 -1.38
#